data_a9f0e973265cf229caa71478844033e1
#
_entry.id   a9f0e973265cf229caa71478844033e1
#
_cell.length_a   1.000
_cell.length_b   1.000
_cell.length_c   1.000
_cell.angle_alpha   90.00
_cell.angle_beta   90.00
_cell.angle_gamma   90.00
#
_symmetry.space_group_name_H-M   'P 1'
#
loop_
_entity.id
_entity.type
_entity.pdbx_description
1 polymer ?
#
loop_
_entity_poly.entity_id
_entity_poly.type
_entity_poly.pdbx_seq_one_letter_code
_entity_poly.pdbx_strand_id
1 'polypeptide(L)'
;IKQCEERAQQWLTPAFDEETRKEVKAMLDAEDKSALVDAFYQNLEFGTGGLRGIMGAGTNRMNKYIVGMATQGFANYILKAFPGEENLSVVVGHDCRNNSRLFAETVAAIFSANGIKAYLFESLRPTPEISFAIRELGAKAGVNVTASHNPKEYNGYKAYWSDGAQVLAPHDTGIIEEVNKVTIDQVKFEANWDKIKIIGGEMDYDYMTAVHSAMIDQDVINRQKDLNIVYSAMHGTGRVIVPLCLRSWGFQNINVVPEQMVVDGNFPTVVSPNPENAEAMTLGMKLGTKLNADLVVATDPDADRLAIVCRDDKGEWIIINGNQTAMMFCYYIIENKKKLGKLKPTDFLVKTIV
;
A
#
# COMPACT_ATOMS: atom_id res chain seq x y z
N ILE A 1 9.77 -4.82 32.61
CA ILE A 1 10.42 -6.06 32.19
C ILE A 1 9.50 -7.24 32.52
N LYS A 2 9.16 -7.48 33.82
CA LYS A 2 8.35 -8.64 34.24
C LYS A 2 7.04 -8.83 33.43
N GLN A 3 6.28 -7.76 33.20
CA GLN A 3 5.08 -7.83 32.36
C GLN A 3 5.38 -8.24 30.90
N CYS A 4 6.50 -7.80 30.34
CA CYS A 4 6.92 -8.18 29.00
C CYS A 4 7.32 -9.65 28.95
N GLU A 5 7.99 -10.16 29.98
CA GLU A 5 8.32 -11.58 30.12
C GLU A 5 7.06 -12.44 30.22
N GLU A 6 6.07 -12.04 31.02
CA GLU A 6 4.80 -12.75 31.15
C GLU A 6 4.04 -12.80 29.81
N ARG A 7 4.02 -11.69 29.04
CA ARG A 7 3.41 -11.66 27.69
C ARG A 7 4.18 -12.55 26.70
N ALA A 8 5.51 -12.49 26.73
CA ALA A 8 6.37 -13.28 25.86
C ALA A 8 6.22 -14.80 26.15
N GLN A 9 6.07 -15.21 27.40
CA GLN A 9 5.82 -16.62 27.76
C GLN A 9 4.56 -17.17 27.10
N GLN A 10 3.53 -16.37 26.89
CA GLN A 10 2.31 -16.78 26.18
C GLN A 10 2.57 -17.13 24.72
N TRP A 11 3.64 -16.61 24.13
CA TRP A 11 4.05 -16.86 22.75
C TRP A 11 4.88 -18.13 22.57
N LEU A 12 5.20 -18.85 23.64
CA LEU A 12 5.89 -20.14 23.60
C LEU A 12 4.95 -21.36 23.47
N THR A 13 3.63 -21.11 23.37
CA THR A 13 2.63 -22.16 23.22
C THR A 13 2.56 -22.70 21.79
N PRO A 14 1.98 -23.87 21.52
CA PRO A 14 1.79 -24.46 20.20
C PRO A 14 0.91 -23.62 19.24
N ALA A 15 0.24 -22.58 19.72
CA ALA A 15 -0.50 -21.62 18.87
C ALA A 15 0.44 -20.82 17.95
N PHE A 16 1.72 -20.77 18.27
CA PHE A 16 2.75 -20.08 17.50
C PHE A 16 3.71 -21.10 16.86
N ASP A 17 4.20 -20.79 15.65
CA ASP A 17 5.14 -21.65 14.95
C ASP A 17 6.50 -21.75 15.65
N GLU A 18 7.30 -22.71 15.22
CA GLU A 18 8.58 -23.02 15.86
C GLU A 18 9.58 -21.85 15.73
N GLU A 19 9.59 -21.16 14.58
CA GLU A 19 10.49 -20.05 14.31
C GLU A 19 10.17 -18.87 15.24
N THR A 20 8.89 -18.50 15.32
CA THR A 20 8.40 -17.46 16.25
C THR A 20 8.74 -17.81 17.70
N ARG A 21 8.52 -19.06 18.12
CA ARG A 21 8.87 -19.49 19.49
C ARG A 21 10.36 -19.42 19.77
N LYS A 22 11.21 -19.77 18.78
CA LYS A 22 12.68 -19.65 18.92
C LYS A 22 13.11 -18.19 19.05
N GLU A 23 12.54 -17.29 18.25
CA GLU A 23 12.82 -15.84 18.33
C GLU A 23 12.43 -15.28 19.69
N VAL A 24 11.23 -15.58 20.17
CA VAL A 24 10.76 -15.13 21.50
C VAL A 24 11.61 -15.71 22.62
N LYS A 25 11.97 -17.00 22.52
CA LYS A 25 12.84 -17.62 23.53
C LYS A 25 14.22 -16.97 23.57
N ALA A 26 14.81 -16.64 22.43
CA ALA A 26 16.09 -15.92 22.37
C ALA A 26 16.02 -14.55 23.07
N MET A 27 14.93 -13.80 22.90
CA MET A 27 14.71 -12.55 23.61
C MET A 27 14.54 -12.74 25.11
N LEU A 28 13.88 -13.83 25.55
CA LEU A 28 13.70 -14.16 26.96
C LEU A 28 15.02 -14.60 27.61
N ASP A 29 15.88 -15.32 26.90
CA ASP A 29 17.14 -15.84 27.41
C ASP A 29 18.28 -14.80 27.37
N ALA A 30 18.15 -13.72 26.60
CA ALA A 30 19.15 -12.67 26.47
C ALA A 30 19.37 -11.93 27.80
N GLU A 31 20.61 -11.55 28.12
CA GLU A 31 20.92 -10.69 29.28
C GLU A 31 20.36 -9.28 29.11
N ASP A 32 20.53 -8.70 27.93
CA ASP A 32 19.89 -7.43 27.55
C ASP A 32 18.42 -7.67 27.14
N LYS A 33 17.52 -7.12 27.96
CA LYS A 33 16.06 -7.23 27.75
C LYS A 33 15.48 -6.15 26.86
N SER A 34 16.27 -5.29 26.25
CA SER A 34 15.79 -4.17 25.43
C SER A 34 14.92 -4.64 24.28
N ALA A 35 15.34 -5.67 23.54
CA ALA A 35 14.57 -6.24 22.44
C ALA A 35 13.25 -6.86 22.93
N LEU A 36 13.27 -7.58 24.06
CA LEU A 36 12.07 -8.15 24.68
C LEU A 36 11.07 -7.06 25.08
N VAL A 37 11.56 -6.02 25.75
CA VAL A 37 10.71 -4.91 26.18
C VAL A 37 10.09 -4.23 24.97
N ASP A 38 10.88 -3.90 23.95
CA ASP A 38 10.40 -3.23 22.74
C ASP A 38 9.37 -4.07 21.98
N ALA A 39 9.52 -5.41 21.95
CA ALA A 39 8.58 -6.31 21.30
C ALA A 39 7.27 -6.56 22.07
N PHE A 40 7.27 -6.40 23.42
CA PHE A 40 6.15 -6.85 24.26
C PHE A 40 5.62 -5.81 25.26
N TYR A 41 6.13 -4.55 25.27
CA TYR A 41 5.66 -3.55 26.25
C TYR A 41 4.21 -3.12 26.07
N GLN A 42 3.71 -3.22 24.84
CA GLN A 42 2.33 -2.92 24.46
C GLN A 42 1.84 -3.83 23.32
N ASN A 43 0.60 -3.69 22.94
CA ASN A 43 0.08 -4.26 21.69
C ASN A 43 0.24 -3.23 20.56
N LEU A 44 0.50 -3.71 19.35
CA LEU A 44 0.45 -2.85 18.17
C LEU A 44 -0.98 -2.37 17.98
N GLU A 45 -1.17 -1.05 18.03
CA GLU A 45 -2.49 -0.46 17.96
C GLU A 45 -3.04 -0.48 16.53
N PHE A 46 -4.29 -0.90 16.39
CA PHE A 46 -5.07 -0.66 15.19
C PHE A 46 -5.57 0.79 15.27
N GLY A 47 -4.90 1.70 14.56
CA GLY A 47 -5.27 3.11 14.48
C GLY A 47 -6.26 3.39 13.35
N THR A 48 -6.60 4.67 13.15
CA THR A 48 -7.39 5.10 11.99
C THR A 48 -6.70 4.65 10.70
N GLY A 49 -7.38 3.79 9.95
CA GLY A 49 -6.89 3.27 8.68
C GLY A 49 -6.02 2.01 8.76
N GLY A 50 -5.71 1.46 9.95
CA GLY A 50 -5.03 0.15 10.06
C GLY A 50 -3.88 0.06 11.05
N LEU A 51 -2.90 -0.83 10.76
CA LEU A 51 -1.71 -1.11 11.56
C LEU A 51 -0.44 -0.67 10.83
N ARG A 52 0.60 -0.30 11.58
CA ARG A 52 1.96 -0.11 11.06
C ARG A 52 2.99 -0.35 12.15
N GLY A 53 4.02 -1.13 11.86
CA GLY A 53 5.07 -1.44 12.83
C GLY A 53 6.26 -2.15 12.22
N ILE A 54 7.30 -2.31 13.03
CA ILE A 54 8.47 -3.12 12.71
C ILE A 54 8.06 -4.60 12.66
N MET A 55 8.56 -5.34 11.68
CA MET A 55 8.34 -6.79 11.56
C MET A 55 9.13 -7.58 12.61
N GLY A 56 8.57 -8.67 13.10
CA GLY A 56 9.20 -9.57 14.07
C GLY A 56 8.19 -10.22 15.02
N ALA A 57 8.67 -11.08 15.90
CA ALA A 57 7.86 -11.69 16.94
C ALA A 57 7.55 -10.69 18.05
N GLY A 58 6.31 -10.71 18.55
CA GLY A 58 5.87 -9.87 19.66
C GLY A 58 4.54 -9.16 19.42
N THR A 59 3.95 -8.70 20.52
CA THR A 59 2.64 -8.03 20.48
C THR A 59 2.73 -6.61 19.89
N ASN A 60 3.91 -5.98 19.94
CA ASN A 60 4.18 -4.66 19.38
C ASN A 60 4.95 -4.75 18.06
N ARG A 61 4.67 -5.80 17.26
CA ARG A 61 5.34 -6.07 15.98
C ARG A 61 4.32 -6.44 14.90
N MET A 62 4.70 -6.17 13.65
CA MET A 62 4.00 -6.73 12.49
C MET A 62 4.43 -8.17 12.25
N ASN A 63 3.49 -9.09 12.38
CA ASN A 63 3.66 -10.51 12.11
C ASN A 63 2.32 -11.14 11.74
N LYS A 64 2.32 -12.39 11.28
CA LYS A 64 1.09 -13.07 10.83
C LYS A 64 0.04 -13.22 11.92
N TYR A 65 0.41 -13.23 13.20
CA TYR A 65 -0.52 -13.38 14.33
C TYR A 65 -1.24 -12.06 14.62
N ILE A 66 -0.52 -10.95 14.63
CA ILE A 66 -1.10 -9.60 14.80
C ILE A 66 -1.98 -9.26 13.60
N VAL A 67 -1.49 -9.53 12.37
CA VAL A 67 -2.30 -9.41 11.13
C VAL A 67 -3.53 -10.31 11.21
N GLY A 68 -3.38 -11.53 11.74
CA GLY A 68 -4.46 -12.48 11.92
C GLY A 68 -5.54 -11.98 12.87
N MET A 69 -5.15 -11.51 14.06
CA MET A 69 -6.12 -10.96 15.04
C MET A 69 -6.83 -9.72 14.49
N ALA A 70 -6.10 -8.82 13.84
CA ALA A 70 -6.69 -7.65 13.19
C ALA A 70 -7.71 -8.04 12.11
N THR A 71 -7.36 -9.00 11.27
CA THR A 71 -8.27 -9.48 10.20
C THR A 71 -9.48 -10.21 10.75
N GLN A 72 -9.32 -11.01 11.80
CA GLN A 72 -10.47 -11.67 12.45
C GLN A 72 -11.43 -10.64 13.04
N GLY A 73 -10.91 -9.61 13.73
CA GLY A 73 -11.74 -8.52 14.24
C GLY A 73 -12.44 -7.74 13.12
N PHE A 74 -11.72 -7.47 12.02
CA PHE A 74 -12.31 -6.81 10.85
C PHE A 74 -13.39 -7.67 10.20
N ALA A 75 -13.17 -8.98 10.07
CA ALA A 75 -14.20 -9.91 9.58
C ALA A 75 -15.45 -9.92 10.47
N ASN A 76 -15.27 -9.96 11.80
CA ASN A 76 -16.37 -9.88 12.77
C ASN A 76 -17.17 -8.58 12.60
N TYR A 77 -16.48 -7.45 12.40
CA TYR A 77 -17.13 -6.17 12.16
C TYR A 77 -17.91 -6.14 10.85
N ILE A 78 -17.36 -6.65 9.74
CA ILE A 78 -18.06 -6.72 8.45
C ILE A 78 -19.34 -7.53 8.59
N LEU A 79 -19.29 -8.72 9.22
CA LEU A 79 -20.45 -9.56 9.44
C LEU A 79 -21.53 -8.88 10.30
N LYS A 80 -21.12 -8.04 11.25
CA LYS A 80 -22.00 -7.25 12.09
C LYS A 80 -22.59 -6.03 11.37
N ALA A 81 -21.81 -5.40 10.48
CA ALA A 81 -22.23 -4.22 9.73
C ALA A 81 -23.21 -4.56 8.59
N PHE A 82 -23.16 -5.79 8.07
CA PHE A 82 -24.01 -6.27 6.97
C PHE A 82 -24.78 -7.55 7.35
N PRO A 83 -25.69 -7.47 8.35
CA PRO A 83 -26.38 -8.65 8.86
C PRO A 83 -27.31 -9.24 7.80
N GLY A 84 -27.17 -10.56 7.56
CA GLY A 84 -28.01 -11.28 6.61
C GLY A 84 -27.71 -11.00 5.13
N GLU A 85 -26.68 -10.20 4.82
CA GLU A 85 -26.26 -9.99 3.43
C GLU A 85 -25.47 -11.20 2.94
N GLU A 86 -25.93 -11.79 1.84
CA GLU A 86 -25.23 -12.87 1.15
C GLU A 86 -24.12 -12.31 0.24
N ASN A 87 -23.11 -13.12 -0.04
CA ASN A 87 -22.01 -12.79 -0.96
C ASN A 87 -21.12 -11.60 -0.55
N LEU A 88 -20.94 -11.40 0.76
CA LEU A 88 -19.95 -10.44 1.25
C LEU A 88 -18.57 -10.73 0.65
N SER A 89 -17.89 -9.68 0.24
CA SER A 89 -16.56 -9.80 -0.36
C SER A 89 -15.62 -8.69 0.06
N VAL A 90 -14.32 -8.97 -0.01
CA VAL A 90 -13.22 -8.05 0.26
C VAL A 90 -12.17 -8.15 -0.83
N VAL A 91 -11.40 -7.08 -1.03
CA VAL A 91 -10.22 -7.07 -1.91
C VAL A 91 -8.96 -7.07 -1.04
N VAL A 92 -7.98 -7.88 -1.42
CA VAL A 92 -6.70 -7.98 -0.70
C VAL A 92 -5.55 -7.76 -1.68
N GLY A 93 -4.71 -6.78 -1.38
CA GLY A 93 -3.50 -6.48 -2.13
C GLY A 93 -2.28 -6.34 -1.23
N HIS A 94 -1.11 -6.19 -1.83
CA HIS A 94 0.14 -6.01 -1.11
C HIS A 94 1.19 -5.28 -1.95
N ASP A 95 2.20 -4.74 -1.29
CA ASP A 95 3.39 -4.14 -1.90
C ASP A 95 4.57 -5.14 -2.03
N CYS A 96 5.77 -4.59 -2.29
CA CYS A 96 7.00 -5.37 -2.50
C CYS A 96 7.72 -5.77 -1.21
N ARG A 97 7.27 -5.34 -0.02
CA ARG A 97 7.99 -5.53 1.23
C ARG A 97 8.11 -7.00 1.61
N ASN A 98 9.15 -7.30 2.37
CA ASN A 98 9.30 -8.61 2.99
C ASN A 98 8.03 -8.96 3.77
N ASN A 99 7.59 -10.21 3.69
CA ASN A 99 6.36 -10.73 4.28
C ASN A 99 5.03 -10.12 3.77
N SER A 100 5.02 -9.12 2.89
CA SER A 100 3.75 -8.54 2.40
C SER A 100 2.85 -9.59 1.73
N ARG A 101 3.42 -10.48 0.90
CA ARG A 101 2.68 -11.59 0.29
C ARG A 101 2.11 -12.56 1.32
N LEU A 102 2.94 -12.98 2.29
CA LEU A 102 2.52 -13.87 3.39
C LEU A 102 1.36 -13.27 4.20
N PHE A 103 1.47 -11.97 4.53
CA PHE A 103 0.42 -11.29 5.28
C PHE A 103 -0.86 -11.13 4.45
N ALA A 104 -0.77 -10.83 3.15
CA ALA A 104 -1.92 -10.76 2.27
C ALA A 104 -2.64 -12.11 2.14
N GLU A 105 -1.89 -13.20 2.01
CA GLU A 105 -2.45 -14.57 2.01
C GLU A 105 -3.11 -14.91 3.35
N THR A 106 -2.51 -14.53 4.48
CA THR A 106 -3.10 -14.67 5.81
C THR A 106 -4.43 -13.91 5.92
N VAL A 107 -4.48 -12.68 5.43
CA VAL A 107 -5.69 -11.86 5.38
C VAL A 107 -6.79 -12.54 4.55
N ALA A 108 -6.46 -12.99 3.35
CA ALA A 108 -7.41 -13.67 2.46
C ALA A 108 -7.92 -14.98 3.08
N ALA A 109 -7.02 -15.75 3.71
CA ALA A 109 -7.37 -17.00 4.40
C ALA A 109 -8.41 -16.76 5.51
N ILE A 110 -8.19 -15.77 6.36
CA ILE A 110 -9.07 -15.47 7.50
C ILE A 110 -10.43 -14.95 7.03
N PHE A 111 -10.49 -14.04 6.06
CA PHE A 111 -11.77 -13.60 5.51
C PHE A 111 -12.56 -14.79 4.92
N SER A 112 -11.89 -15.64 4.14
CA SER A 112 -12.51 -16.81 3.51
C SER A 112 -13.02 -17.82 4.55
N ALA A 113 -12.26 -18.06 5.63
CA ALA A 113 -12.64 -18.93 6.74
C ALA A 113 -13.87 -18.40 7.52
N ASN A 114 -14.14 -17.10 7.46
CA ASN A 114 -15.32 -16.47 8.04
C ASN A 114 -16.48 -16.32 7.02
N GLY A 115 -16.40 -16.99 5.87
CA GLY A 115 -17.46 -17.01 4.87
C GLY A 115 -17.46 -15.80 3.92
N ILE A 116 -16.54 -14.85 4.09
CA ILE A 116 -16.39 -13.66 3.27
C ILE A 116 -15.49 -13.99 2.07
N LYS A 117 -15.97 -13.73 0.86
CA LYS A 117 -15.17 -13.95 -0.35
C LYS A 117 -14.00 -12.98 -0.40
N ALA A 118 -12.79 -13.50 -0.62
CA ALA A 118 -11.59 -12.71 -0.77
C ALA A 118 -11.14 -12.67 -2.23
N TYR A 119 -11.08 -11.47 -2.82
CA TYR A 119 -10.40 -11.23 -4.09
C TYR A 119 -8.94 -10.89 -3.77
N LEU A 120 -8.04 -11.85 -3.97
CA LEU A 120 -6.61 -11.69 -3.71
C LEU A 120 -5.87 -11.40 -5.01
N PHE A 121 -5.14 -10.29 -5.06
CA PHE A 121 -4.26 -10.03 -6.19
C PHE A 121 -3.16 -11.08 -6.31
N GLU A 122 -2.92 -11.56 -7.53
CA GLU A 122 -1.89 -12.57 -7.83
C GLU A 122 -0.47 -12.13 -7.49
N SER A 123 -0.23 -10.82 -7.53
CA SER A 123 1.06 -10.17 -7.27
C SER A 123 0.82 -8.77 -6.70
N LEU A 124 1.92 -8.08 -6.34
CA LEU A 124 1.87 -6.71 -5.85
C LEU A 124 1.14 -5.77 -6.82
N ARG A 125 0.31 -4.88 -6.28
CA ARG A 125 -0.43 -3.85 -7.03
C ARG A 125 -0.43 -2.52 -6.28
N PRO A 126 -0.55 -1.39 -7.02
CA PRO A 126 -0.63 -0.05 -6.44
C PRO A 126 -1.81 0.13 -5.48
N THR A 127 -1.60 0.89 -4.42
CA THR A 127 -2.67 1.29 -3.48
C THR A 127 -3.91 1.86 -4.20
N PRO A 128 -3.81 2.77 -5.19
CA PRO A 128 -4.98 3.28 -5.89
C PRO A 128 -5.72 2.21 -6.71
N GLU A 129 -5.05 1.18 -7.18
CA GLU A 129 -5.69 0.05 -7.88
C GLU A 129 -6.49 -0.82 -6.90
N ILE A 130 -6.01 -1.03 -5.66
CA ILE A 130 -6.77 -1.72 -4.62
C ILE A 130 -8.08 -0.96 -4.32
N SER A 131 -7.98 0.36 -4.13
CA SER A 131 -9.14 1.24 -3.94
C SER A 131 -10.13 1.15 -5.10
N PHE A 132 -9.65 1.13 -6.34
CA PHE A 132 -10.47 0.95 -7.52
C PHE A 132 -11.17 -0.42 -7.53
N ALA A 133 -10.43 -1.49 -7.29
CA ALA A 133 -10.96 -2.86 -7.31
C ALA A 133 -12.07 -3.09 -6.28
N ILE A 134 -12.00 -2.46 -5.10
CA ILE A 134 -13.07 -2.52 -4.09
C ILE A 134 -14.39 -2.02 -4.69
N ARG A 135 -14.37 -0.88 -5.37
CA ARG A 135 -15.56 -0.28 -5.98
C ARG A 135 -16.02 -1.05 -7.21
N GLU A 136 -15.10 -1.44 -8.07
CA GLU A 136 -15.38 -2.15 -9.32
C GLU A 136 -16.02 -3.51 -9.07
N LEU A 137 -15.54 -4.24 -8.06
CA LEU A 137 -16.08 -5.55 -7.67
C LEU A 137 -17.28 -5.48 -6.72
N GLY A 138 -17.68 -4.28 -6.29
CA GLY A 138 -18.74 -4.09 -5.29
C GLY A 138 -18.39 -4.72 -3.93
N ALA A 139 -17.10 -4.82 -3.61
CA ALA A 139 -16.65 -5.37 -2.35
C ALA A 139 -17.00 -4.44 -1.16
N LYS A 140 -17.23 -5.02 0.00
CA LYS A 140 -17.64 -4.26 1.20
C LYS A 140 -16.45 -3.63 1.92
N ALA A 141 -15.26 -4.16 1.70
CA ALA A 141 -14.04 -3.70 2.33
C ALA A 141 -12.81 -4.15 1.52
N GLY A 142 -11.65 -3.71 1.95
CA GLY A 142 -10.38 -4.17 1.42
C GLY A 142 -9.24 -3.99 2.40
N VAL A 143 -8.15 -4.66 2.09
CA VAL A 143 -6.89 -4.57 2.82
C VAL A 143 -5.74 -4.46 1.83
N ASN A 144 -4.86 -3.48 2.07
CA ASN A 144 -3.58 -3.43 1.38
C ASN A 144 -2.44 -3.58 2.40
N VAL A 145 -1.63 -4.60 2.21
CA VAL A 145 -0.47 -4.88 3.08
C VAL A 145 0.71 -4.06 2.57
N THR A 146 0.95 -2.95 3.24
CA THR A 146 2.02 -2.00 2.88
C THR A 146 2.35 -1.07 4.04
N ALA A 147 3.60 -0.65 4.14
CA ALA A 147 4.02 0.46 4.99
C ALA A 147 4.46 1.69 4.17
N SER A 148 3.95 1.83 2.92
CA SER A 148 4.23 2.97 2.05
C SER A 148 5.75 3.20 1.89
N HIS A 149 6.26 4.35 2.25
CA HIS A 149 7.67 4.77 2.13
C HIS A 149 8.52 4.55 3.39
N ASN A 150 8.00 3.86 4.42
CA ASN A 150 8.77 3.56 5.63
C ASN A 150 10.00 2.68 5.32
N PRO A 151 11.03 2.68 6.19
CA PRO A 151 12.18 1.79 6.07
C PRO A 151 11.82 0.31 5.93
N LYS A 152 12.76 -0.50 5.46
CA LYS A 152 12.56 -1.91 5.11
C LYS A 152 12.09 -2.81 6.26
N GLU A 153 12.42 -2.40 7.49
CA GLU A 153 12.05 -3.14 8.71
C GLU A 153 10.54 -3.08 9.01
N TYR A 154 9.85 -2.10 8.40
CA TYR A 154 8.42 -1.89 8.63
C TYR A 154 7.56 -2.65 7.64
N ASN A 155 6.37 -3.06 8.12
CA ASN A 155 5.24 -3.40 7.28
C ASN A 155 3.96 -2.81 7.88
N GLY A 156 2.84 -2.90 7.17
CA GLY A 156 1.58 -2.33 7.60
C GLY A 156 0.37 -3.04 6.99
N TYR A 157 -0.77 -2.63 7.46
CA TYR A 157 -2.08 -3.16 7.11
C TYR A 157 -3.03 -1.97 6.96
N LYS A 158 -3.24 -1.51 5.74
CA LYS A 158 -4.20 -0.44 5.45
C LYS A 158 -5.58 -1.06 5.24
N ALA A 159 -6.58 -0.63 6.01
CA ALA A 159 -7.96 -1.08 5.90
C ALA A 159 -8.81 -0.07 5.12
N TYR A 160 -9.66 -0.58 4.25
CA TYR A 160 -10.54 0.20 3.35
C TYR A 160 -11.99 -0.22 3.53
N TRP A 161 -12.91 0.71 3.25
CA TRP A 161 -14.34 0.44 3.26
C TRP A 161 -14.90 0.36 1.82
N SER A 162 -16.20 0.16 1.70
CA SER A 162 -16.90 -0.10 0.42
C SER A 162 -16.81 1.03 -0.61
N ASP A 163 -16.49 2.25 -0.19
CA ASP A 163 -16.24 3.40 -1.05
C ASP A 163 -14.81 3.44 -1.64
N GLY A 164 -13.96 2.49 -1.25
CA GLY A 164 -12.56 2.42 -1.65
C GLY A 164 -11.64 3.38 -0.89
N ALA A 165 -12.15 4.13 0.09
CA ALA A 165 -11.34 4.96 0.97
C ALA A 165 -10.83 4.17 2.19
N GLN A 166 -9.73 4.62 2.80
CA GLN A 166 -9.33 4.10 4.10
C GLN A 166 -10.46 4.30 5.13
N VAL A 167 -10.62 3.31 6.00
CA VAL A 167 -11.68 3.35 7.02
C VAL A 167 -11.58 4.59 7.90
N LEU A 168 -12.73 5.23 8.12
CA LEU A 168 -12.92 6.39 8.98
C LEU A 168 -14.09 6.11 9.94
N ALA A 169 -14.31 7.02 10.89
CA ALA A 169 -15.45 6.94 11.78
C ALA A 169 -16.79 6.89 11.00
N PRO A 170 -17.73 6.02 11.40
CA PRO A 170 -17.73 5.17 12.61
C PRO A 170 -17.05 3.79 12.42
N HIS A 171 -16.61 3.46 11.22
CA HIS A 171 -16.14 2.10 10.88
C HIS A 171 -14.80 1.76 11.54
N ASP A 172 -13.86 2.71 11.60
CA ASP A 172 -12.58 2.53 12.29
C ASP A 172 -12.77 2.17 13.76
N THR A 173 -13.61 2.90 14.46
CA THR A 173 -13.93 2.65 15.87
C THR A 173 -14.57 1.27 16.05
N GLY A 174 -15.52 0.91 15.20
CA GLY A 174 -16.17 -0.40 15.28
C GLY A 174 -15.23 -1.57 14.98
N ILE A 175 -14.29 -1.39 14.04
CA ILE A 175 -13.24 -2.38 13.75
C ILE A 175 -12.30 -2.53 14.96
N ILE A 176 -11.81 -1.41 15.52
CA ILE A 176 -10.95 -1.41 16.71
C ILE A 176 -11.61 -2.14 17.88
N GLU A 177 -12.88 -1.89 18.13
CA GLU A 177 -13.63 -2.57 19.19
C GLU A 177 -13.68 -4.09 18.97
N GLU A 178 -13.90 -4.56 17.76
CA GLU A 178 -13.91 -6.00 17.45
C GLU A 178 -12.50 -6.60 17.48
N VAL A 179 -11.48 -5.90 17.01
CA VAL A 179 -10.07 -6.35 17.07
C VAL A 179 -9.62 -6.53 18.53
N ASN A 180 -9.97 -5.61 19.41
CA ASN A 180 -9.58 -5.67 20.82
C ASN A 180 -10.24 -6.83 21.61
N LYS A 181 -11.25 -7.47 21.05
CA LYS A 181 -11.91 -8.67 21.64
C LYS A 181 -11.27 -9.98 21.20
N VAL A 182 -10.48 -9.95 20.11
CA VAL A 182 -9.93 -11.17 19.51
C VAL A 182 -8.73 -11.68 20.29
N THR A 183 -8.76 -12.97 20.63
CA THR A 183 -7.63 -13.72 21.14
C THR A 183 -7.09 -14.66 20.05
N ILE A 184 -5.84 -15.09 20.16
CA ILE A 184 -5.16 -15.86 19.10
C ILE A 184 -5.87 -17.18 18.77
N ASP A 185 -6.48 -17.82 19.76
CA ASP A 185 -7.25 -19.07 19.61
C ASP A 185 -8.57 -18.90 18.85
N GLN A 186 -9.07 -17.68 18.72
CA GLN A 186 -10.28 -17.35 17.96
C GLN A 186 -10.00 -17.09 16.49
N VAL A 187 -8.73 -16.91 16.09
CA VAL A 187 -8.36 -16.61 14.72
C VAL A 187 -8.44 -17.86 13.84
N LYS A 188 -9.24 -17.78 12.77
CA LYS A 188 -9.43 -18.88 11.81
C LYS A 188 -8.39 -18.78 10.68
N PHE A 189 -7.20 -19.34 10.90
CA PHE A 189 -6.11 -19.29 9.94
C PHE A 189 -6.28 -20.22 8.72
N GLU A 190 -7.13 -21.23 8.80
CA GLU A 190 -7.32 -22.19 7.71
C GLU A 190 -8.22 -21.62 6.62
N ALA A 191 -7.67 -21.49 5.41
CA ALA A 191 -8.37 -20.93 4.27
C ALA A 191 -9.53 -21.81 3.78
N ASN A 192 -10.65 -21.18 3.47
CA ASN A 192 -11.66 -21.76 2.59
C ASN A 192 -11.38 -21.35 1.14
N TRP A 193 -10.70 -22.22 0.39
CA TRP A 193 -10.24 -21.93 -0.97
C TRP A 193 -11.38 -21.67 -1.96
N ASP A 194 -12.58 -22.20 -1.74
CA ASP A 194 -13.76 -21.92 -2.57
C ASP A 194 -14.20 -20.45 -2.46
N LYS A 195 -13.77 -19.76 -1.41
CA LYS A 195 -14.03 -18.35 -1.15
C LYS A 195 -12.88 -17.42 -1.54
N ILE A 196 -11.77 -17.93 -2.06
CA ILE A 196 -10.65 -17.11 -2.52
C ILE A 196 -10.63 -17.08 -4.05
N LYS A 197 -10.75 -15.90 -4.63
CA LYS A 197 -10.60 -15.68 -6.06
C LYS A 197 -9.33 -14.86 -6.33
N ILE A 198 -8.41 -15.43 -7.10
CA ILE A 198 -7.23 -14.69 -7.58
C ILE A 198 -7.67 -13.73 -8.69
N ILE A 199 -7.19 -12.48 -8.61
CA ILE A 199 -7.40 -11.43 -9.60
C ILE A 199 -6.05 -10.84 -10.04
N GLY A 200 -6.00 -10.27 -11.24
CA GLY A 200 -4.76 -9.76 -11.83
C GLY A 200 -5.00 -8.98 -13.11
N GLY A 201 -4.44 -9.40 -14.23
CA GLY A 201 -4.37 -8.64 -15.48
C GLY A 201 -5.69 -8.10 -16.03
N GLU A 202 -6.82 -8.75 -15.78
CA GLU A 202 -8.14 -8.23 -16.15
C GLU A 202 -8.46 -6.95 -15.33
N MET A 203 -8.20 -6.99 -14.02
CA MET A 203 -8.37 -5.82 -13.15
C MET A 203 -7.38 -4.69 -13.49
N ASP A 204 -6.13 -5.05 -13.86
CA ASP A 204 -5.13 -4.08 -14.34
C ASP A 204 -5.66 -3.32 -15.56
N TYR A 205 -6.29 -4.04 -16.51
CA TYR A 205 -6.88 -3.44 -17.72
C TYR A 205 -8.04 -2.50 -17.39
N ASP A 206 -8.95 -2.91 -16.51
CA ASP A 206 -10.08 -2.08 -16.08
C ASP A 206 -9.60 -0.82 -15.34
N TYR A 207 -8.62 -0.97 -14.46
CA TYR A 207 -7.98 0.14 -13.77
C TYR A 207 -7.31 1.13 -14.74
N MET A 208 -6.50 0.63 -15.70
CA MET A 208 -5.85 1.47 -16.71
C MET A 208 -6.88 2.22 -17.56
N THR A 209 -7.99 1.58 -17.90
CA THR A 209 -9.10 2.19 -18.65
C THR A 209 -9.75 3.31 -17.84
N ALA A 210 -9.97 3.10 -16.54
CA ALA A 210 -10.51 4.13 -15.66
C ALA A 210 -9.54 5.32 -15.52
N VAL A 211 -8.24 5.06 -15.35
CA VAL A 211 -7.21 6.11 -15.30
C VAL A 211 -7.14 6.89 -16.62
N HIS A 212 -7.22 6.20 -17.77
CA HIS A 212 -7.25 6.84 -19.09
C HIS A 212 -8.48 7.75 -19.25
N SER A 213 -9.64 7.34 -18.73
CA SER A 213 -10.87 8.14 -18.78
C SER A 213 -10.80 9.45 -17.97
N ALA A 214 -9.90 9.52 -16.99
CA ALA A 214 -9.65 10.72 -16.21
C ALA A 214 -8.74 11.74 -16.92
N MET A 215 -8.15 11.38 -18.05
CA MET A 215 -7.31 12.26 -18.85
C MET A 215 -8.16 13.42 -19.41
N ILE A 216 -7.62 14.64 -19.30
CA ILE A 216 -8.38 15.85 -19.68
C ILE A 216 -8.09 16.28 -21.11
N ASP A 217 -6.83 16.21 -21.56
CA ASP A 217 -6.37 16.75 -22.84
C ASP A 217 -5.40 15.78 -23.55
N GLN A 218 -5.94 14.93 -24.41
CA GLN A 218 -5.14 14.00 -25.24
C GLN A 218 -4.29 14.75 -26.26
N ASP A 219 -4.72 15.92 -26.75
CA ASP A 219 -3.98 16.65 -27.78
C ASP A 219 -2.65 17.20 -27.24
N VAL A 220 -2.59 17.56 -25.95
CA VAL A 220 -1.32 17.92 -25.31
C VAL A 220 -0.34 16.75 -25.36
N ILE A 221 -0.79 15.55 -25.02
CA ILE A 221 0.06 14.35 -25.05
C ILE A 221 0.51 14.07 -26.48
N ASN A 222 -0.40 14.14 -27.46
CA ASN A 222 -0.07 13.92 -28.85
C ASN A 222 1.02 14.87 -29.38
N ARG A 223 0.99 16.14 -28.93
CA ARG A 223 2.04 17.13 -29.26
C ARG A 223 3.34 16.89 -28.53
N GLN A 224 3.33 16.21 -27.39
CA GLN A 224 4.48 15.96 -26.51
C GLN A 224 4.84 14.48 -26.42
N LYS A 225 4.41 13.66 -27.38
CA LYS A 225 4.64 12.20 -27.38
C LYS A 225 6.10 11.80 -27.33
N ASP A 226 6.98 12.66 -27.82
CA ASP A 226 8.43 12.44 -27.90
C ASP A 226 9.16 12.84 -26.60
N LEU A 227 8.43 13.33 -25.59
CA LEU A 227 8.98 13.67 -24.28
C LEU A 227 9.77 12.50 -23.72
N ASN A 228 11.03 12.76 -23.36
CA ASN A 228 11.93 11.73 -22.85
C ASN A 228 11.80 11.63 -21.33
N ILE A 229 11.14 10.56 -20.88
CA ILE A 229 10.78 10.33 -19.47
C ILE A 229 11.64 9.20 -18.91
N VAL A 230 12.24 9.42 -17.75
CA VAL A 230 12.84 8.36 -16.92
C VAL A 230 11.89 8.08 -15.76
N TYR A 231 11.60 6.80 -15.53
CA TYR A 231 10.71 6.36 -14.45
C TYR A 231 11.42 5.39 -13.50
N SER A 232 11.18 5.56 -12.20
CA SER A 232 11.56 4.63 -11.15
C SER A 232 10.36 4.21 -10.31
N ALA A 233 10.23 2.90 -10.07
CA ALA A 233 9.24 2.34 -9.16
C ALA A 233 9.79 2.18 -7.73
N MET A 234 11.04 2.50 -7.46
CA MET A 234 11.70 2.28 -6.16
C MET A 234 11.42 0.87 -5.60
N HIS A 235 11.63 -0.16 -6.44
CA HIS A 235 11.36 -1.58 -6.15
C HIS A 235 9.89 -1.95 -5.98
N GLY A 236 8.95 -0.99 -6.12
CA GLY A 236 7.55 -1.08 -5.73
C GLY A 236 6.57 -1.47 -6.83
N THR A 237 5.31 -1.25 -6.51
CA THR A 237 4.13 -1.72 -7.26
C THR A 237 3.91 -1.00 -8.59
N GLY A 238 4.41 0.25 -8.72
CA GLY A 238 4.27 1.03 -9.95
C GLY A 238 5.02 0.49 -11.16
N ARG A 239 5.91 -0.50 -10.96
CA ARG A 239 6.83 -1.02 -11.98
C ARG A 239 6.18 -1.51 -13.28
N VAL A 240 4.96 -1.98 -13.23
CA VAL A 240 4.21 -2.49 -14.40
C VAL A 240 3.21 -1.45 -14.88
N ILE A 241 2.31 -1.04 -14.02
CA ILE A 241 1.16 -0.19 -14.38
C ILE A 241 1.58 1.19 -14.88
N VAL A 242 2.56 1.86 -14.22
CA VAL A 242 2.93 3.24 -14.59
C VAL A 242 3.52 3.32 -16.00
N PRO A 243 4.54 2.53 -16.38
CA PRO A 243 5.05 2.53 -17.75
C PRO A 243 4.00 2.12 -18.80
N LEU A 244 3.09 1.18 -18.46
CA LEU A 244 2.01 0.77 -19.36
C LEU A 244 1.01 1.90 -19.56
N CYS A 245 0.57 2.60 -18.51
CA CYS A 245 -0.32 3.76 -18.62
C CYS A 245 0.30 4.85 -19.48
N LEU A 246 1.56 5.23 -19.22
CA LEU A 246 2.24 6.27 -20.00
C LEU A 246 2.32 5.92 -21.49
N ARG A 247 2.66 4.67 -21.82
CA ARG A 247 2.69 4.21 -23.21
C ARG A 247 1.30 4.16 -23.85
N SER A 248 0.28 3.71 -23.12
CA SER A 248 -1.10 3.66 -23.62
C SER A 248 -1.66 5.05 -23.94
N TRP A 249 -1.16 6.08 -23.28
CA TRP A 249 -1.51 7.47 -23.58
C TRP A 249 -0.79 8.05 -24.79
N GLY A 250 0.29 7.41 -25.26
CA GLY A 250 1.00 7.80 -26.47
C GLY A 250 2.43 8.29 -26.26
N PHE A 251 2.95 8.33 -25.02
CA PHE A 251 4.36 8.64 -24.79
C PHE A 251 5.26 7.53 -25.35
N GLN A 252 6.25 7.89 -26.17
CA GLN A 252 7.10 6.94 -26.88
C GLN A 252 8.41 6.64 -26.17
N ASN A 253 8.97 7.63 -25.46
CA ASN A 253 10.30 7.55 -24.86
C ASN A 253 10.20 7.37 -23.34
N ILE A 254 9.75 6.20 -22.92
CA ILE A 254 9.69 5.81 -21.50
C ILE A 254 10.89 4.92 -21.19
N ASN A 255 11.83 5.46 -20.44
CA ASN A 255 13.01 4.75 -19.94
C ASN A 255 12.81 4.44 -18.46
N VAL A 256 13.26 3.29 -18.01
CA VAL A 256 13.12 2.90 -16.61
C VAL A 256 14.49 2.76 -15.94
N VAL A 257 14.58 2.99 -14.64
CA VAL A 257 15.78 2.72 -13.85
C VAL A 257 15.84 1.22 -13.56
N PRO A 258 16.70 0.44 -14.27
CA PRO A 258 16.61 -1.02 -14.24
C PRO A 258 16.73 -1.61 -12.83
N GLU A 259 17.65 -1.07 -12.03
CA GLU A 259 17.92 -1.54 -10.67
C GLU A 259 16.69 -1.35 -9.74
N GLN A 260 15.93 -0.28 -9.96
CA GLN A 260 14.76 0.07 -9.16
C GLN A 260 13.44 -0.51 -9.69
N MET A 261 13.47 -1.24 -10.81
CA MET A 261 12.34 -2.01 -11.32
C MET A 261 12.32 -3.46 -10.80
N VAL A 262 13.38 -3.89 -10.14
CA VAL A 262 13.44 -5.21 -9.48
C VAL A 262 12.66 -5.16 -8.17
N VAL A 263 11.75 -6.12 -7.97
CA VAL A 263 11.01 -6.25 -6.71
C VAL A 263 11.95 -6.71 -5.61
N ASP A 264 12.18 -5.87 -4.60
CA ASP A 264 13.04 -6.21 -3.46
C ASP A 264 12.60 -5.44 -2.21
N GLY A 265 12.10 -6.15 -1.21
CA GLY A 265 11.66 -5.58 0.06
C GLY A 265 12.80 -5.04 0.94
N ASN A 266 14.06 -5.29 0.57
CA ASN A 266 15.21 -4.73 1.26
C ASN A 266 15.64 -3.34 0.75
N PHE A 267 15.05 -2.87 -0.35
CA PHE A 267 15.32 -1.56 -0.97
C PHE A 267 16.83 -1.27 -1.16
N PRO A 268 17.59 -2.14 -1.85
CA PRO A 268 19.06 -2.09 -1.85
C PRO A 268 19.65 -0.82 -2.48
N THR A 269 18.86 -0.04 -3.19
CA THR A 269 19.31 1.17 -3.91
C THR A 269 18.95 2.47 -3.20
N VAL A 270 18.20 2.42 -2.09
CA VAL A 270 17.75 3.59 -1.34
C VAL A 270 17.74 3.30 0.17
N VAL A 271 18.06 4.30 0.98
CA VAL A 271 17.94 4.18 2.45
C VAL A 271 16.47 4.22 2.86
N SER A 272 15.70 5.10 2.26
CA SER A 272 14.25 5.20 2.43
C SER A 272 13.60 5.35 1.05
N PRO A 273 12.62 4.51 0.70
CA PRO A 273 11.97 4.55 -0.61
C PRO A 273 10.92 5.67 -0.71
N ASN A 274 11.31 6.88 -0.32
CA ASN A 274 10.48 8.08 -0.38
C ASN A 274 10.93 8.95 -1.56
N PRO A 275 10.10 9.12 -2.61
CA PRO A 275 10.48 9.87 -3.80
C PRO A 275 10.65 11.38 -3.54
N GLU A 276 10.21 11.90 -2.40
CA GLU A 276 10.48 13.29 -2.01
C GLU A 276 11.93 13.49 -1.50
N ASN A 277 12.64 12.42 -1.20
CA ASN A 277 14.05 12.47 -0.79
C ASN A 277 14.97 12.52 -2.01
N ALA A 278 15.83 13.52 -2.08
CA ALA A 278 16.78 13.69 -3.18
C ALA A 278 17.70 12.47 -3.36
N GLU A 279 18.08 11.81 -2.26
CA GLU A 279 18.89 10.58 -2.28
C GLU A 279 18.19 9.47 -3.08
N ALA A 280 16.88 9.25 -2.85
CA ALA A 280 16.10 8.23 -3.52
C ALA A 280 15.98 8.49 -5.04
N MET A 281 16.03 9.75 -5.48
CA MET A 281 15.95 10.15 -6.88
C MET A 281 17.30 10.09 -7.62
N THR A 282 18.40 9.81 -6.93
CA THR A 282 19.77 9.91 -7.48
C THR A 282 19.97 9.03 -8.71
N LEU A 283 19.54 7.77 -8.70
CA LEU A 283 19.68 6.88 -9.86
C LEU A 283 18.85 7.34 -11.05
N GLY A 284 17.63 7.83 -10.80
CA GLY A 284 16.75 8.39 -11.82
C GLY A 284 17.38 9.62 -12.48
N MET A 285 17.88 10.59 -11.69
CA MET A 285 18.56 11.79 -12.20
C MET A 285 19.84 11.44 -12.96
N LYS A 286 20.62 10.48 -12.48
CA LYS A 286 21.84 10.01 -13.16
C LYS A 286 21.51 9.39 -14.53
N LEU A 287 20.50 8.54 -14.60
CA LEU A 287 20.04 7.98 -15.86
C LEU A 287 19.45 9.08 -16.77
N GLY A 288 18.68 9.99 -16.21
CA GLY A 288 18.11 11.14 -16.90
C GLY A 288 19.19 12.03 -17.53
N THR A 289 20.29 12.28 -16.83
CA THR A 289 21.44 13.01 -17.38
C THR A 289 22.07 12.24 -18.54
N LYS A 290 22.27 10.93 -18.38
CA LYS A 290 22.88 10.08 -19.44
C LYS A 290 22.03 10.05 -20.71
N LEU A 291 20.70 10.04 -20.58
CA LEU A 291 19.75 9.94 -21.69
C LEU A 291 19.26 11.32 -22.17
N ASN A 292 19.74 12.41 -21.59
CA ASN A 292 19.22 13.76 -21.82
C ASN A 292 17.68 13.81 -21.66
N ALA A 293 17.17 13.26 -20.56
CA ALA A 293 15.75 13.21 -20.29
C ALA A 293 15.18 14.59 -19.93
N ASP A 294 13.92 14.80 -20.28
CA ASP A 294 13.15 16.00 -19.94
C ASP A 294 12.59 15.93 -18.53
N LEU A 295 12.15 14.72 -18.12
CA LEU A 295 11.56 14.45 -16.82
C LEU A 295 12.13 13.18 -16.20
N VAL A 296 12.26 13.20 -14.87
CA VAL A 296 12.43 12.02 -14.05
C VAL A 296 11.24 11.92 -13.10
N VAL A 297 10.61 10.77 -13.09
CA VAL A 297 9.41 10.52 -12.29
C VAL A 297 9.66 9.28 -11.43
N ALA A 298 9.24 9.31 -10.18
CA ALA A 298 9.29 8.14 -9.32
C ALA A 298 8.03 8.02 -8.45
N THR A 299 7.68 6.78 -8.12
CA THR A 299 6.65 6.45 -7.16
C THR A 299 7.25 5.72 -5.97
N ASP A 300 6.62 5.87 -4.79
CA ASP A 300 6.97 5.08 -3.61
C ASP A 300 6.50 3.61 -3.75
N PRO A 301 6.85 2.71 -2.82
CA PRO A 301 6.61 1.27 -2.98
C PRO A 301 5.16 0.85 -3.23
N ASP A 302 4.17 1.55 -2.71
CA ASP A 302 2.75 1.26 -2.95
C ASP A 302 2.10 2.23 -3.95
N ALA A 303 2.91 3.10 -4.56
CA ALA A 303 2.58 4.00 -5.67
C ALA A 303 1.36 4.92 -5.40
N ASP A 304 1.17 5.34 -4.16
CA ASP A 304 0.21 6.38 -3.79
C ASP A 304 0.87 7.78 -3.71
N ARG A 305 2.20 7.86 -3.86
CA ARG A 305 3.00 9.09 -3.92
C ARG A 305 3.80 9.17 -5.20
N LEU A 306 4.02 10.40 -5.63
CA LEU A 306 4.74 10.74 -6.85
C LEU A 306 5.70 11.87 -6.58
N ALA A 307 6.93 11.79 -7.09
CA ALA A 307 7.81 12.92 -7.26
C ALA A 307 8.17 13.14 -8.72
N ILE A 308 8.31 14.38 -9.10
CA ILE A 308 8.70 14.83 -10.43
C ILE A 308 9.99 15.64 -10.30
N VAL A 309 10.95 15.35 -11.16
CA VAL A 309 12.20 16.10 -11.29
C VAL A 309 12.32 16.59 -12.72
N CYS A 310 12.61 17.86 -12.89
CA CYS A 310 12.84 18.49 -14.19
C CYS A 310 14.11 19.37 -14.14
N ARG A 311 14.51 19.91 -15.28
CA ARG A 311 15.62 20.86 -15.32
C ARG A 311 15.12 22.28 -15.16
N ASP A 312 15.89 23.08 -14.43
CA ASP A 312 15.69 24.54 -14.37
C ASP A 312 16.29 25.26 -15.60
N ASP A 313 16.18 26.57 -15.61
CA ASP A 313 16.72 27.44 -16.70
C ASP A 313 18.24 27.35 -16.85
N LYS A 314 18.95 26.82 -15.85
CA LYS A 314 20.41 26.60 -15.87
C LYS A 314 20.76 25.17 -16.28
N GLY A 315 19.77 24.31 -16.49
CA GLY A 315 19.94 22.89 -16.80
C GLY A 315 20.19 22.00 -15.59
N GLU A 316 20.03 22.51 -14.37
CA GLU A 316 20.19 21.75 -13.14
C GLU A 316 18.90 21.00 -12.78
N TRP A 317 19.04 19.80 -12.21
CA TRP A 317 17.90 19.02 -11.76
C TRP A 317 17.26 19.64 -10.51
N ILE A 318 15.96 19.90 -10.57
CA ILE A 318 15.15 20.36 -9.45
C ILE A 318 14.01 19.38 -9.16
N ILE A 319 13.81 19.08 -7.89
CA ILE A 319 12.67 18.24 -7.43
C ILE A 319 11.48 19.17 -7.21
N ILE A 320 10.38 18.88 -7.89
CA ILE A 320 9.11 19.54 -7.67
C ILE A 320 8.44 18.86 -6.46
N ASN A 321 8.36 19.55 -5.35
CA ASN A 321 7.80 18.97 -4.14
C ASN A 321 6.29 18.75 -4.23
N GLY A 322 5.73 17.96 -3.30
CA GLY A 322 4.32 17.58 -3.32
C GLY A 322 3.35 18.77 -3.32
N ASN A 323 3.66 19.85 -2.59
CA ASN A 323 2.82 21.05 -2.59
C ASN A 323 2.84 21.80 -3.92
N GLN A 324 4.01 21.91 -4.55
CA GLN A 324 4.16 22.49 -5.88
C GLN A 324 3.40 21.66 -6.92
N THR A 325 3.57 20.34 -6.90
CA THR A 325 2.87 19.41 -7.78
C THR A 325 1.36 19.50 -7.61
N ALA A 326 0.86 19.56 -6.37
CA ALA A 326 -0.57 19.69 -6.08
C ALA A 326 -1.13 21.00 -6.64
N MET A 327 -0.42 22.13 -6.48
CA MET A 327 -0.85 23.43 -7.03
C MET A 327 -0.86 23.44 -8.56
N MET A 328 0.14 22.81 -9.20
CA MET A 328 0.17 22.67 -10.66
C MET A 328 -1.02 21.83 -11.16
N PHE A 329 -1.32 20.71 -10.50
CA PHE A 329 -2.48 19.89 -10.86
C PHE A 329 -3.80 20.61 -10.65
N CYS A 330 -3.98 21.32 -9.54
CA CYS A 330 -5.17 22.13 -9.30
C CYS A 330 -5.39 23.15 -10.42
N TYR A 331 -4.35 23.91 -10.75
CA TYR A 331 -4.42 24.90 -11.83
C TYR A 331 -4.75 24.24 -13.18
N TYR A 332 -4.04 23.17 -13.54
CA TYR A 332 -4.25 22.45 -14.80
C TYR A 332 -5.67 21.90 -14.92
N ILE A 333 -6.17 21.24 -13.88
CA ILE A 333 -7.50 20.61 -13.87
C ILE A 333 -8.60 21.67 -13.97
N ILE A 334 -8.53 22.73 -13.16
CA ILE A 334 -9.54 23.79 -13.13
C ILE A 334 -9.60 24.53 -14.46
N GLU A 335 -8.46 24.98 -14.99
CA GLU A 335 -8.41 25.71 -16.25
C GLU A 335 -8.90 24.86 -17.44
N ASN A 336 -8.52 23.58 -17.50
CA ASN A 336 -8.98 22.73 -18.59
C ASN A 336 -10.46 22.34 -18.46
N LYS A 337 -10.96 22.05 -17.26
CA LYS A 337 -12.40 21.85 -17.04
C LYS A 337 -13.22 23.10 -17.43
N LYS A 338 -12.71 24.30 -17.12
CA LYS A 338 -13.33 25.57 -17.52
C LYS A 338 -13.38 25.72 -19.04
N LYS A 339 -12.23 25.51 -19.72
CA LYS A 339 -12.14 25.58 -21.20
C LYS A 339 -13.08 24.59 -21.88
N LEU A 340 -13.26 23.40 -21.31
CA LEU A 340 -14.13 22.34 -21.83
C LEU A 340 -15.60 22.51 -21.42
N GLY A 341 -15.96 23.55 -20.66
CA GLY A 341 -17.32 23.74 -20.14
C GLY A 341 -17.77 22.67 -19.14
N LYS A 342 -16.82 21.95 -18.53
CA LYS A 342 -17.06 20.84 -17.58
C LYS A 342 -16.98 21.27 -16.10
N LEU A 343 -16.57 22.51 -15.82
CA LEU A 343 -16.50 23.02 -14.45
C LEU A 343 -17.92 23.33 -13.94
N LYS A 344 -18.29 22.75 -12.82
CA LYS A 344 -19.61 22.92 -12.19
C LYS A 344 -19.51 23.77 -10.94
N PRO A 345 -20.56 24.53 -10.56
CA PRO A 345 -20.60 25.29 -9.31
C PRO A 345 -20.46 24.42 -8.05
N THR A 346 -20.72 23.12 -8.17
CA THR A 346 -20.62 22.11 -7.11
C THR A 346 -19.24 21.44 -7.04
N ASP A 347 -18.35 21.73 -7.99
CA ASP A 347 -16.99 21.19 -7.94
C ASP A 347 -16.24 21.82 -6.76
N PHE A 348 -15.53 20.99 -6.03
CA PHE A 348 -14.71 21.43 -4.90
C PHE A 348 -13.35 20.74 -4.93
N LEU A 349 -12.41 21.33 -4.23
CA LEU A 349 -11.05 20.82 -4.11
C LEU A 349 -10.78 20.48 -2.65
N VAL A 350 -10.19 19.32 -2.43
CA VAL A 350 -9.73 18.87 -1.11
C VAL A 350 -8.21 18.81 -1.11
N LYS A 351 -7.60 19.45 -0.15
CA LYS A 351 -6.16 19.43 0.07
C LYS A 351 -5.89 19.26 1.56
N THR A 352 -4.88 18.49 1.92
CA THR A 352 -4.42 18.37 3.29
C THR A 352 -3.81 19.68 3.78
N ILE A 353 -3.70 19.85 5.10
CA ILE A 353 -3.09 21.04 5.69
C ILE A 353 -1.58 21.12 5.44
N VAL A 354 -0.96 20.00 5.14
CA VAL A 354 0.49 19.88 4.90
C VAL A 354 0.81 20.20 3.46
#